data_425c0e4b094fb6ca90d5b8cffdbd1589
#
_entry.id   425c0e4b094fb6ca90d5b8cffdbd1589
#
_cell.length_a   1.000
_cell.length_b   1.000
_cell.length_c   1.000
_cell.angle_alpha   90.00
_cell.angle_beta   90.00
_cell.angle_gamma   90.00
#
_symmetry.space_group_name_H-M   'P 1'
#
loop_
_entity.id
_entity.type
_entity.pdbx_description
1 polymer ?
#
loop_
_entity_poly.entity_id
_entity_poly.type
_entity_poly.pdbx_seq_one_letter_code
_entity_poly.pdbx_strand_id
1 'polypeptide(L)'
;MKQTDSTTENLLRALPEPLLGWYRENARDLPWRHTEDPYRIWVSEIMLQQTRVQAVLEYYARFMAELPDVYALAAVGEERLFKLWEGLGYYSRARNLHRAAQVLVNDCGGEFPNTREELLRLPGVGDYTASAIASIAFGEPEPAVDGNLLRVAARVGGIAEDIMDARVRRRFRAMLTESIDCERPGEWNQAMMDLGATVCLPNGAPLCEKCPARAFCAAYQNDMTDVLPVRAAKKPRRVEERTVFLLVRDGRLALRKRPAKGLLAGLWELPNVPGNLDEAGAAITLAQWGLTARTLTPVGAAKHIFSHVEWDMHGYLAAAEGENNEFLWADGAALQAAAIPSAFRYYFDTAVRWLAAQQGGTDHGTALL
;
A
#
# COMPACT_ATOMS: atom_id res chain seq x y z
N MET A 1 -22.56 -23.05 23.37
CA MET A 1 -21.32 -22.32 23.15
C MET A 1 -20.08 -23.20 23.23
N LYS A 2 -19.83 -24.03 24.25
CA LYS A 2 -18.62 -24.89 24.35
C LYS A 2 -18.49 -26.01 23.29
N GLN A 3 -19.59 -26.52 22.75
CA GLN A 3 -19.55 -27.64 21.79
C GLN A 3 -19.21 -27.23 20.34
N THR A 4 -19.55 -25.97 19.95
CA THR A 4 -19.20 -25.38 18.66
C THR A 4 -17.72 -25.02 18.58
N ASP A 5 -17.10 -24.57 19.65
CA ASP A 5 -15.67 -24.21 19.69
C ASP A 5 -14.78 -25.44 19.47
N SER A 6 -15.09 -26.58 20.14
CA SER A 6 -14.33 -27.83 19.99
C SER A 6 -14.36 -28.40 18.56
N THR A 7 -15.49 -28.28 17.85
CA THR A 7 -15.59 -28.75 16.45
C THR A 7 -14.79 -27.86 15.53
N THR A 8 -14.88 -26.56 15.65
CA THR A 8 -14.13 -25.57 14.87
C THR A 8 -12.61 -25.73 15.03
N GLU A 9 -12.15 -25.87 16.30
CA GLU A 9 -10.73 -26.11 16.60
C GLU A 9 -10.21 -27.40 15.95
N ASN A 10 -10.98 -28.49 16.00
CA ASN A 10 -10.60 -29.75 15.38
C ASN A 10 -10.47 -29.63 13.85
N LEU A 11 -11.37 -28.88 13.19
CA LEU A 11 -11.28 -28.63 11.75
C LEU A 11 -10.03 -27.82 11.38
N LEU A 12 -9.67 -26.82 12.18
CA LEU A 12 -8.47 -26.03 11.97
C LEU A 12 -7.19 -26.82 12.24
N ARG A 13 -7.17 -27.70 13.25
CA ARG A 13 -6.04 -28.59 13.55
C ARG A 13 -5.84 -29.66 12.50
N ALA A 14 -6.86 -30.00 11.72
CA ALA A 14 -6.75 -30.93 10.59
C ALA A 14 -6.15 -30.30 9.33
N LEU A 15 -5.99 -28.96 9.29
CA LEU A 15 -5.60 -28.23 8.10
C LEU A 15 -4.10 -28.34 7.73
N PRO A 16 -3.11 -28.35 8.67
CA PRO A 16 -1.69 -28.22 8.34
C PRO A 16 -1.20 -29.25 7.33
N GLU A 17 -1.43 -30.52 7.54
CA GLU A 17 -0.91 -31.59 6.67
C GLU A 17 -1.41 -31.49 5.21
N PRO A 18 -2.74 -31.45 4.93
CA PRO A 18 -3.21 -31.30 3.55
C PRO A 18 -2.84 -29.95 2.93
N LEU A 19 -2.77 -28.87 3.73
CA LEU A 19 -2.37 -27.54 3.28
C LEU A 19 -0.91 -27.52 2.81
N LEU A 20 0.00 -28.05 3.60
CA LEU A 20 1.43 -28.10 3.25
C LEU A 20 1.71 -29.06 2.11
N GLY A 21 0.96 -30.19 2.01
CA GLY A 21 0.99 -31.06 0.85
C GLY A 21 0.62 -30.33 -0.44
N TRP A 22 -0.50 -29.60 -0.42
CA TRP A 22 -0.95 -28.77 -1.54
C TRP A 22 0.05 -27.66 -1.87
N TYR A 23 0.61 -27.00 -0.87
CA TYR A 23 1.53 -25.88 -1.06
C TYR A 23 2.81 -26.27 -1.79
N ARG A 24 3.38 -27.43 -1.52
CA ARG A 24 4.58 -27.93 -2.22
C ARG A 24 4.39 -28.02 -3.75
N GLU A 25 3.17 -28.28 -4.19
CA GLU A 25 2.84 -28.42 -5.62
C GLU A 25 2.33 -27.11 -6.25
N ASN A 26 1.81 -26.19 -5.43
CA ASN A 26 1.06 -25.02 -5.91
C ASN A 26 1.62 -23.69 -5.41
N ALA A 27 2.75 -23.68 -4.70
CA ALA A 27 3.38 -22.44 -4.20
C ALA A 27 3.66 -21.47 -5.36
N ARG A 28 3.30 -20.20 -5.15
CA ARG A 28 3.64 -19.17 -6.13
C ARG A 28 5.14 -18.90 -6.09
N ASP A 29 5.76 -18.86 -7.27
CA ASP A 29 7.16 -18.48 -7.43
C ASP A 29 7.30 -16.95 -7.26
N LEU A 30 7.77 -16.54 -6.07
CA LEU A 30 7.92 -15.14 -5.69
C LEU A 30 9.33 -14.88 -5.13
N PRO A 31 10.01 -13.79 -5.54
CA PRO A 31 11.41 -13.54 -5.16
C PRO A 31 11.67 -13.57 -3.65
N TRP A 32 10.73 -13.09 -2.85
CA TRP A 32 10.82 -13.06 -1.38
C TRP A 32 10.51 -14.39 -0.70
N ARG A 33 10.22 -15.45 -1.47
CA ARG A 33 10.00 -16.82 -0.97
C ARG A 33 11.22 -17.72 -1.08
N HIS A 34 12.26 -17.24 -1.77
CA HIS A 34 13.54 -17.95 -1.95
C HIS A 34 14.61 -17.46 -0.97
N THR A 35 14.19 -16.93 0.16
CA THR A 35 15.12 -16.37 1.16
C THR A 35 14.55 -16.47 2.57
N GLU A 36 15.44 -16.63 3.55
CA GLU A 36 15.13 -16.51 4.97
C GLU A 36 15.67 -15.19 5.55
N ASP A 37 16.25 -14.31 4.71
CA ASP A 37 16.73 -13.00 5.12
C ASP A 37 15.57 -12.13 5.66
N PRO A 38 15.58 -11.77 6.96
CA PRO A 38 14.51 -11.01 7.57
C PRO A 38 14.32 -9.63 6.94
N TYR A 39 15.37 -9.00 6.42
CA TYR A 39 15.25 -7.72 5.71
C TYR A 39 14.42 -7.87 4.43
N ARG A 40 14.72 -8.86 3.63
CA ARG A 40 14.04 -9.13 2.36
C ARG A 40 12.58 -9.50 2.56
N ILE A 41 12.31 -10.33 3.56
CA ILE A 41 10.95 -10.72 3.96
C ILE A 41 10.19 -9.48 4.45
N TRP A 42 10.77 -8.70 5.37
CA TRP A 42 10.14 -7.50 5.90
C TRP A 42 9.75 -6.49 4.82
N VAL A 43 10.68 -6.16 3.90
CA VAL A 43 10.41 -5.24 2.79
C VAL A 43 9.25 -5.74 1.94
N SER A 44 9.24 -7.03 1.57
CA SER A 44 8.14 -7.61 0.79
C SER A 44 6.80 -7.52 1.51
N GLU A 45 6.76 -7.85 2.81
CA GLU A 45 5.55 -7.81 3.62
C GLU A 45 4.98 -6.38 3.73
N ILE A 46 5.84 -5.38 3.88
CA ILE A 46 5.41 -3.98 3.90
C ILE A 46 4.92 -3.53 2.51
N MET A 47 5.56 -3.94 1.42
CA MET A 47 5.11 -3.61 0.06
C MET A 47 3.77 -4.26 -0.28
N LEU A 48 3.53 -5.48 0.17
CA LEU A 48 2.31 -6.25 -0.07
C LEU A 48 1.09 -5.72 0.71
N GLN A 49 1.29 -4.89 1.74
CA GLN A 49 0.16 -4.29 2.46
C GLN A 49 -0.73 -3.48 1.50
N GLN A 50 -1.96 -3.95 1.27
CA GLN A 50 -2.95 -3.32 0.38
C GLN A 50 -2.48 -3.13 -1.08
N THR A 51 -1.46 -3.88 -1.52
CA THR A 51 -0.94 -3.85 -2.88
C THR A 51 -0.97 -5.27 -3.47
N ARG A 52 -1.35 -5.40 -4.72
CA ARG A 52 -1.39 -6.71 -5.40
C ARG A 52 0.03 -7.21 -5.66
N VAL A 53 0.25 -8.52 -5.51
CA VAL A 53 1.54 -9.18 -5.74
C VAL A 53 2.17 -8.79 -7.07
N GLN A 54 1.39 -8.84 -8.16
CA GLN A 54 1.89 -8.53 -9.50
C GLN A 54 2.48 -7.10 -9.60
N ALA A 55 1.87 -6.13 -8.91
CA ALA A 55 2.42 -4.76 -8.88
C ALA A 55 3.69 -4.68 -8.03
N VAL A 56 3.82 -5.49 -6.97
CA VAL A 56 4.98 -5.44 -6.07
C VAL A 56 6.25 -5.99 -6.71
N LEU A 57 6.17 -6.95 -7.63
CA LEU A 57 7.35 -7.62 -8.21
C LEU A 57 8.41 -6.65 -8.74
N GLU A 58 8.00 -5.70 -9.60
CA GLU A 58 8.92 -4.73 -10.19
C GLU A 58 9.47 -3.74 -9.15
N TYR A 59 8.61 -3.31 -8.20
CA TYR A 59 9.03 -2.42 -7.12
C TYR A 59 10.04 -3.09 -6.18
N TYR A 60 9.79 -4.33 -5.82
CA TYR A 60 10.68 -5.10 -4.97
C TYR A 60 12.05 -5.31 -5.61
N ALA A 61 12.09 -5.72 -6.88
CA ALA A 61 13.33 -5.90 -7.62
C ALA A 61 14.18 -4.61 -7.67
N ARG A 62 13.53 -3.49 -8.03
CA ARG A 62 14.18 -2.16 -8.08
C ARG A 62 14.64 -1.68 -6.70
N PHE A 63 13.82 -1.89 -5.68
CA PHE A 63 14.13 -1.51 -4.31
C PHE A 63 15.32 -2.30 -3.76
N MET A 64 15.34 -3.63 -3.96
CA MET A 64 16.44 -4.47 -3.53
C MET A 64 17.75 -4.19 -4.28
N ALA A 65 17.68 -3.74 -5.53
CA ALA A 65 18.86 -3.34 -6.29
C ALA A 65 19.53 -2.06 -5.75
N GLU A 66 18.74 -1.11 -5.24
CA GLU A 66 19.27 0.15 -4.70
C GLU A 66 19.50 0.12 -3.19
N LEU A 67 18.68 -0.59 -2.47
CA LEU A 67 18.70 -0.70 -1.00
C LEU A 67 18.77 -2.18 -0.61
N PRO A 68 19.93 -2.82 -0.82
CA PRO A 68 20.07 -4.27 -0.70
C PRO A 68 19.96 -4.79 0.75
N ASP A 69 20.19 -3.92 1.73
CA ASP A 69 20.23 -4.25 3.15
C ASP A 69 19.67 -3.12 4.04
N VAL A 70 19.58 -3.39 5.33
CA VAL A 70 19.06 -2.45 6.33
C VAL A 70 19.92 -1.19 6.48
N TYR A 71 21.23 -1.26 6.23
CA TYR A 71 22.13 -0.11 6.33
C TYR A 71 21.90 0.87 5.18
N ALA A 72 21.79 0.36 3.96
CA ALA A 72 21.46 1.17 2.79
C ALA A 72 20.09 1.85 2.96
N LEU A 73 19.09 1.11 3.49
CA LEU A 73 17.76 1.66 3.77
C LEU A 73 17.80 2.72 4.88
N ALA A 74 18.56 2.53 5.95
CA ALA A 74 18.68 3.50 7.04
C ALA A 74 19.36 4.81 6.59
N ALA A 75 20.30 4.72 5.64
CA ALA A 75 21.09 5.85 5.17
C ALA A 75 20.45 6.64 4.02
N VAL A 76 19.46 6.08 3.33
CA VAL A 76 18.83 6.73 2.16
C VAL A 76 18.09 8.01 2.55
N GLY A 77 18.20 9.06 1.74
CA GLY A 77 17.40 10.27 1.93
C GLY A 77 15.90 10.05 1.65
N GLU A 78 15.04 10.73 2.40
CA GLU A 78 13.57 10.55 2.32
C GLU A 78 13.03 10.78 0.89
N GLU A 79 13.56 11.75 0.17
CA GLU A 79 13.13 12.06 -1.20
C GLU A 79 13.43 10.90 -2.17
N ARG A 80 14.64 10.30 -2.06
CA ARG A 80 15.00 9.13 -2.86
C ARG A 80 14.16 7.92 -2.51
N LEU A 81 13.94 7.67 -1.22
CA LEU A 81 13.06 6.61 -0.74
C LEU A 81 11.64 6.75 -1.31
N PHE A 82 11.08 7.95 -1.24
CA PHE A 82 9.74 8.21 -1.77
C PHE A 82 9.68 8.05 -3.29
N LYS A 83 10.75 8.40 -3.99
CA LYS A 83 10.84 8.17 -5.43
C LYS A 83 10.86 6.69 -5.79
N LEU A 84 11.59 5.86 -5.05
CA LEU A 84 11.57 4.40 -5.19
C LEU A 84 10.19 3.80 -4.89
N TRP A 85 9.43 4.45 -4.00
CA TRP A 85 8.09 4.01 -3.57
C TRP A 85 6.96 4.56 -4.43
N GLU A 86 7.27 5.49 -5.38
CA GLU A 86 6.27 6.19 -6.18
C GLU A 86 5.38 5.23 -6.97
N GLY A 87 4.06 5.31 -6.75
CA GLY A 87 3.05 4.44 -7.36
C GLY A 87 2.51 3.32 -6.45
N LEU A 88 3.27 2.88 -5.41
CA LEU A 88 2.78 1.88 -4.45
C LEU A 88 1.70 2.45 -3.49
N GLY A 89 1.64 3.77 -3.32
CA GLY A 89 0.72 4.42 -2.39
C GLY A 89 1.06 4.18 -0.91
N TYR A 90 0.23 4.73 -0.01
CA TYR A 90 0.42 4.58 1.45
C TYR A 90 1.87 4.85 1.89
N TYR A 91 2.40 6.01 1.57
CA TYR A 91 3.80 6.42 1.81
C TYR A 91 4.21 6.40 3.29
N SER A 92 3.24 6.38 4.22
CA SER A 92 3.52 6.11 5.63
C SER A 92 4.22 4.77 5.85
N ARG A 93 3.99 3.77 4.97
CA ARG A 93 4.70 2.50 5.01
C ARG A 93 6.19 2.69 4.74
N ALA A 94 6.55 3.40 3.66
CA ALA A 94 7.94 3.71 3.33
C ALA A 94 8.62 4.50 4.45
N ARG A 95 7.94 5.52 5.01
CA ARG A 95 8.47 6.30 6.11
C ARG A 95 8.70 5.48 7.37
N ASN A 96 7.77 4.62 7.72
CA ASN A 96 7.91 3.74 8.87
C ASN A 96 9.00 2.69 8.64
N LEU A 97 9.09 2.13 7.43
CA LEU A 97 10.15 1.21 7.01
C LEU A 97 11.54 1.87 7.21
N HIS A 98 11.72 3.11 6.76
CA HIS A 98 12.94 3.87 6.94
C HIS A 98 13.28 4.12 8.41
N ARG A 99 12.29 4.57 9.21
CA ARG A 99 12.49 4.78 10.65
C ARG A 99 12.85 3.49 11.37
N ALA A 100 12.21 2.37 11.03
CA ALA A 100 12.53 1.09 11.62
C ALA A 100 13.93 0.62 11.23
N ALA A 101 14.38 0.85 9.99
CA ALA A 101 15.75 0.60 9.59
C ALA A 101 16.76 1.41 10.40
N GLN A 102 16.46 2.69 10.65
CA GLN A 102 17.30 3.53 11.53
C GLN A 102 17.37 3.01 12.96
N VAL A 103 16.25 2.54 13.53
CA VAL A 103 16.23 1.89 14.85
C VAL A 103 17.07 0.60 14.84
N LEU A 104 16.90 -0.24 13.84
CA LEU A 104 17.68 -1.49 13.71
C LEU A 104 19.18 -1.21 13.65
N VAL A 105 19.61 -0.23 12.85
CA VAL A 105 21.03 0.10 12.72
C VAL A 105 21.58 0.75 14.00
N ASN A 106 20.87 1.70 14.59
CA ASN A 106 21.38 2.50 15.70
C ASN A 106 21.29 1.76 17.04
N ASP A 107 20.23 0.98 17.27
CA ASP A 107 19.92 0.40 18.57
C ASP A 107 20.19 -1.10 18.61
N CYS A 108 20.18 -1.79 17.44
CA CYS A 108 20.35 -3.23 17.33
C CYS A 108 21.59 -3.64 16.50
N GLY A 109 22.45 -2.68 16.10
CA GLY A 109 23.64 -2.98 15.30
C GLY A 109 23.36 -3.54 13.89
N GLY A 110 22.15 -3.37 13.39
CA GLY A 110 21.69 -3.89 12.09
C GLY A 110 21.08 -5.29 12.15
N GLU A 111 21.06 -5.92 13.32
CA GLU A 111 20.47 -7.23 13.51
C GLU A 111 18.95 -7.14 13.75
N PHE A 112 18.22 -8.05 13.14
CA PHE A 112 16.76 -8.14 13.35
C PHE A 112 16.47 -8.90 14.65
N PRO A 113 15.54 -8.37 15.48
CA PRO A 113 14.96 -9.14 16.57
C PRO A 113 14.32 -10.43 16.03
N ASN A 114 14.47 -11.52 16.73
CA ASN A 114 13.99 -12.84 16.29
C ASN A 114 12.66 -13.24 16.93
N THR A 115 12.13 -12.47 17.86
CA THR A 115 10.84 -12.72 18.49
C THR A 115 9.77 -11.75 18.00
N ARG A 116 8.52 -12.22 17.95
CA ARG A 116 7.38 -11.37 17.60
C ARG A 116 7.25 -10.15 18.52
N GLU A 117 7.44 -10.32 19.82
CA GLU A 117 7.31 -9.28 20.84
C GLU A 117 8.32 -8.14 20.62
N GLU A 118 9.54 -8.48 20.22
CA GLU A 118 10.57 -7.49 19.94
C GLU A 118 10.36 -6.81 18.58
N LEU A 119 9.96 -7.58 17.55
CA LEU A 119 9.61 -7.03 16.25
C LEU A 119 8.48 -6.00 16.31
N LEU A 120 7.51 -6.19 17.21
CA LEU A 120 6.41 -5.23 17.44
C LEU A 120 6.88 -3.85 17.95
N ARG A 121 8.10 -3.73 18.48
CA ARG A 121 8.67 -2.46 18.94
C ARG A 121 9.15 -1.59 17.79
N LEU A 122 9.36 -2.18 16.60
CA LEU A 122 9.83 -1.46 15.42
C LEU A 122 8.72 -0.55 14.84
N PRO A 123 9.04 0.69 14.45
CA PRO A 123 8.08 1.60 13.84
C PRO A 123 7.37 0.99 12.63
N GLY A 124 6.04 0.98 12.65
CA GLY A 124 5.21 0.48 11.55
C GLY A 124 5.12 -1.04 11.41
N VAL A 125 5.75 -1.79 12.29
CA VAL A 125 5.59 -3.25 12.38
C VAL A 125 4.39 -3.55 13.29
N GLY A 126 3.32 -4.07 12.70
CA GLY A 126 2.12 -4.50 13.42
C GLY A 126 2.09 -6.02 13.62
N ASP A 127 1.03 -6.50 14.29
CA ASP A 127 0.85 -7.92 14.62
C ASP A 127 1.09 -8.88 13.45
N TYR A 128 0.53 -8.57 12.29
CA TYR A 128 0.69 -9.37 11.08
C TYR A 128 2.16 -9.43 10.64
N THR A 129 2.79 -8.26 10.46
CA THR A 129 4.16 -8.17 9.94
C THR A 129 5.15 -8.80 10.92
N ALA A 130 4.98 -8.57 12.22
CA ALA A 130 5.82 -9.19 13.24
C ALA A 130 5.72 -10.73 13.20
N SER A 131 4.50 -11.28 13.12
CA SER A 131 4.30 -12.72 13.02
C SER A 131 4.82 -13.31 11.71
N ALA A 132 4.68 -12.59 10.59
CA ALA A 132 5.21 -13.03 9.29
C ALA A 132 6.74 -13.13 9.33
N ILE A 133 7.42 -12.08 9.81
CA ILE A 133 8.89 -12.10 9.94
C ILE A 133 9.33 -13.19 10.93
N ALA A 134 8.73 -13.23 12.13
CA ALA A 134 9.10 -14.21 13.17
C ALA A 134 8.95 -15.65 12.68
N SER A 135 7.89 -15.96 11.94
CA SER A 135 7.66 -17.32 11.45
C SER A 135 8.48 -17.67 10.22
N ILE A 136 8.62 -16.75 9.25
CA ILE A 136 9.26 -17.06 7.97
C ILE A 136 10.79 -16.98 8.09
N ALA A 137 11.32 -15.98 8.81
CA ALA A 137 12.77 -15.81 8.95
C ALA A 137 13.37 -16.58 10.12
N PHE A 138 12.62 -16.74 11.21
CA PHE A 138 13.15 -17.26 12.47
C PHE A 138 12.48 -18.55 12.95
N GLY A 139 11.48 -19.06 12.25
CA GLY A 139 10.82 -20.32 12.58
C GLY A 139 9.94 -20.28 13.83
N GLU A 140 9.54 -19.10 14.32
CA GLU A 140 8.63 -19.00 15.45
C GLU A 140 7.20 -19.45 15.04
N PRO A 141 6.50 -20.25 15.86
CA PRO A 141 5.15 -20.75 15.54
C PRO A 141 4.09 -19.66 15.75
N GLU A 142 4.21 -18.55 15.01
CA GLU A 142 3.38 -17.38 15.08
C GLU A 142 2.49 -17.25 13.83
N PRO A 143 1.14 -17.34 13.95
CA PRO A 143 0.25 -17.15 12.81
C PRO A 143 0.22 -15.69 12.36
N ALA A 144 0.54 -15.46 11.10
CA ALA A 144 0.48 -14.15 10.46
C ALA A 144 -0.96 -13.82 10.02
N VAL A 145 -1.80 -13.44 10.98
CA VAL A 145 -3.25 -13.29 10.79
C VAL A 145 -3.59 -12.06 9.94
N ASP A 146 -3.84 -12.29 8.65
CA ASP A 146 -4.31 -11.30 7.68
C ASP A 146 -5.76 -11.56 7.25
N GLY A 147 -6.23 -10.82 6.25
CA GLY A 147 -7.55 -11.03 5.66
C GLY A 147 -7.72 -12.36 4.93
N ASN A 148 -6.62 -12.97 4.45
CA ASN A 148 -6.65 -14.28 3.79
C ASN A 148 -6.81 -15.38 4.85
N LEU A 149 -5.97 -15.36 5.88
CA LEU A 149 -6.02 -16.32 6.97
C LEU A 149 -7.39 -16.29 7.67
N LEU A 150 -7.90 -15.09 7.98
CA LEU A 150 -9.23 -14.93 8.59
C LEU A 150 -10.34 -15.51 7.71
N ARG A 151 -10.27 -15.31 6.39
CA ARG A 151 -11.27 -15.84 5.46
C ARG A 151 -11.21 -17.36 5.37
N VAL A 152 -10.01 -17.92 5.19
CA VAL A 152 -9.81 -19.36 5.12
C VAL A 152 -10.28 -20.02 6.42
N ALA A 153 -9.82 -19.52 7.56
CA ALA A 153 -10.18 -20.06 8.87
C ALA A 153 -11.69 -19.92 9.17
N ALA A 154 -12.31 -18.80 8.79
CA ALA A 154 -13.77 -18.61 8.94
C ALA A 154 -14.56 -19.63 8.13
N ARG A 155 -14.13 -19.91 6.87
CA ARG A 155 -14.80 -20.89 6.02
C ARG A 155 -14.54 -22.33 6.47
N VAL A 156 -13.29 -22.68 6.77
CA VAL A 156 -12.94 -24.02 7.23
C VAL A 156 -13.65 -24.34 8.54
N GLY A 157 -13.62 -23.42 9.49
CA GLY A 157 -14.23 -23.60 10.82
C GLY A 157 -15.73 -23.30 10.90
N GLY A 158 -16.37 -22.79 9.82
CA GLY A 158 -17.78 -22.41 9.83
C GLY A 158 -18.12 -21.23 10.73
N ILE A 159 -17.19 -20.27 10.90
CA ILE A 159 -17.34 -19.16 11.86
C ILE A 159 -18.10 -18.00 11.22
N ALA A 160 -19.32 -17.75 11.71
CA ALA A 160 -20.25 -16.74 11.19
C ALA A 160 -20.23 -15.42 11.99
N GLU A 161 -19.14 -15.13 12.69
CA GLU A 161 -18.96 -13.87 13.41
C GLU A 161 -18.19 -12.87 12.54
N ASP A 162 -18.39 -11.57 12.83
CA ASP A 162 -17.69 -10.51 12.09
C ASP A 162 -16.17 -10.60 12.31
N ILE A 163 -15.43 -10.97 11.28
CA ILE A 163 -13.96 -11.07 11.32
C ILE A 163 -13.26 -9.72 11.51
N MET A 164 -13.99 -8.59 11.47
CA MET A 164 -13.45 -7.26 11.75
C MET A 164 -13.53 -6.89 13.23
N ASP A 165 -14.35 -7.60 14.05
CA ASP A 165 -14.41 -7.40 15.50
C ASP A 165 -13.08 -7.81 16.16
N ALA A 166 -12.53 -6.94 17.01
CA ALA A 166 -11.24 -7.16 17.65
C ALA A 166 -11.21 -8.38 18.58
N ARG A 167 -12.37 -8.73 19.22
CA ARG A 167 -12.48 -9.92 20.11
C ARG A 167 -12.49 -11.18 19.26
N VAL A 168 -13.21 -11.15 18.14
CA VAL A 168 -13.26 -12.25 17.20
C VAL A 168 -11.87 -12.50 16.62
N ARG A 169 -11.15 -11.46 16.20
CA ARG A 169 -9.78 -11.58 15.70
C ARG A 169 -8.81 -12.18 16.72
N ARG A 170 -8.89 -11.78 18.00
CA ARG A 170 -8.08 -12.39 19.05
C ARG A 170 -8.38 -13.88 19.22
N ARG A 171 -9.65 -14.28 19.14
CA ARG A 171 -10.04 -15.70 19.19
C ARG A 171 -9.51 -16.47 17.98
N PHE A 172 -9.62 -15.92 16.77
CA PHE A 172 -9.02 -16.52 15.58
C PHE A 172 -7.52 -16.72 15.74
N ARG A 173 -6.82 -15.71 16.26
CA ARG A 173 -5.39 -15.84 16.52
C ARG A 173 -5.09 -17.00 17.47
N ALA A 174 -5.79 -17.10 18.59
CA ALA A 174 -5.60 -18.19 19.56
C ALA A 174 -5.82 -19.57 18.90
N MET A 175 -6.92 -19.74 18.15
CA MET A 175 -7.20 -21.00 17.45
C MET A 175 -6.15 -21.33 16.39
N LEU A 176 -5.66 -20.32 15.65
CA LEU A 176 -4.62 -20.50 14.63
C LEU A 176 -3.24 -20.79 15.24
N THR A 177 -2.93 -20.23 16.42
CA THR A 177 -1.71 -20.57 17.18
C THR A 177 -1.69 -22.04 17.59
N GLU A 178 -2.85 -22.61 17.93
CA GLU A 178 -2.96 -24.03 18.23
C GLU A 178 -2.99 -24.94 17.01
N SER A 179 -3.16 -24.38 15.83
CA SER A 179 -3.32 -25.10 14.55
C SER A 179 -2.12 -24.97 13.62
N ILE A 180 -1.18 -24.05 13.90
CA ILE A 180 0.01 -23.83 13.06
C ILE A 180 0.93 -25.05 13.15
N ASP A 181 1.57 -25.36 12.02
CA ASP A 181 2.65 -26.36 12.00
C ASP A 181 3.89 -25.79 12.70
N CYS A 182 4.24 -26.33 13.87
CA CYS A 182 5.34 -25.83 14.69
C CYS A 182 6.72 -26.15 14.10
N GLU A 183 6.84 -27.12 13.20
CA GLU A 183 8.09 -27.47 12.54
C GLU A 183 8.35 -26.58 11.32
N ARG A 184 7.27 -26.09 10.66
CA ARG A 184 7.34 -25.32 9.42
C ARG A 184 6.38 -24.12 9.46
N PRO A 185 6.47 -23.24 10.47
CA PRO A 185 5.49 -22.17 10.65
C PRO A 185 5.51 -21.13 9.53
N GLY A 186 6.68 -20.83 8.96
CA GLY A 186 6.82 -19.94 7.82
C GLY A 186 6.15 -20.51 6.56
N GLU A 187 6.38 -21.78 6.26
CA GLU A 187 5.75 -22.47 5.13
C GLU A 187 4.22 -22.54 5.31
N TRP A 188 3.75 -22.82 6.52
CA TRP A 188 2.32 -22.83 6.85
C TRP A 188 1.66 -21.47 6.61
N ASN A 189 2.27 -20.38 7.09
CA ASN A 189 1.77 -19.02 6.87
C ASN A 189 1.70 -18.68 5.37
N GLN A 190 2.75 -18.98 4.63
CA GLN A 190 2.80 -18.75 3.19
C GLN A 190 1.76 -19.59 2.44
N ALA A 191 1.54 -20.84 2.85
CA ALA A 191 0.53 -21.71 2.30
C ALA A 191 -0.90 -21.17 2.53
N MET A 192 -1.18 -20.69 3.74
CA MET A 192 -2.46 -20.04 4.06
C MET A 192 -2.72 -18.79 3.22
N MET A 193 -1.68 -17.95 3.03
CA MET A 193 -1.76 -16.76 2.18
C MET A 193 -2.03 -17.15 0.73
N ASP A 194 -1.36 -18.18 0.20
CA ASP A 194 -1.55 -18.65 -1.18
C ASP A 194 -2.91 -19.28 -1.38
N LEU A 195 -3.34 -20.13 -0.47
CA LEU A 195 -4.68 -20.72 -0.51
C LEU A 195 -5.76 -19.63 -0.54
N GLY A 196 -5.60 -18.60 0.30
CA GLY A 196 -6.49 -17.45 0.31
C GLY A 196 -6.44 -16.63 -0.98
N ALA A 197 -5.28 -16.47 -1.58
CA ALA A 197 -5.10 -15.64 -2.78
C ALA A 197 -5.52 -16.33 -4.07
N THR A 198 -5.40 -17.68 -4.17
CA THR A 198 -5.54 -18.42 -5.44
C THR A 198 -6.72 -19.38 -5.49
N VAL A 199 -7.19 -19.88 -4.35
CA VAL A 199 -8.26 -20.89 -4.25
C VAL A 199 -9.45 -20.39 -3.46
N CYS A 200 -9.25 -20.03 -2.20
CA CYS A 200 -10.31 -19.53 -1.30
C CYS A 200 -10.57 -18.04 -1.53
N LEU A 201 -11.06 -17.67 -2.68
CA LEU A 201 -11.14 -16.29 -3.18
C LEU A 201 -12.07 -15.39 -2.33
N PRO A 202 -11.74 -14.07 -2.21
CA PRO A 202 -12.55 -13.11 -1.45
C PRO A 202 -13.81 -12.64 -2.18
N ASN A 203 -13.79 -12.70 -3.51
CA ASN A 203 -14.88 -12.24 -4.38
C ASN A 203 -15.22 -13.34 -5.40
N GLY A 204 -16.50 -13.55 -5.66
CA GLY A 204 -16.99 -14.63 -6.50
C GLY A 204 -16.90 -16.01 -5.83
N ALA A 205 -17.19 -17.07 -6.58
CA ALA A 205 -17.13 -18.42 -6.08
C ALA A 205 -15.68 -18.86 -5.83
N PRO A 206 -15.35 -19.40 -4.65
CA PRO A 206 -14.05 -20.00 -4.40
C PRO A 206 -13.86 -21.28 -5.21
N LEU A 207 -12.62 -21.65 -5.52
CA LEU A 207 -12.26 -22.83 -6.29
C LEU A 207 -12.18 -24.07 -5.38
N CYS A 208 -13.29 -24.43 -4.74
CA CYS A 208 -13.35 -25.48 -3.73
C CYS A 208 -12.88 -26.86 -4.24
N GLU A 209 -13.03 -27.15 -5.54
CA GLU A 209 -12.55 -28.39 -6.15
C GLU A 209 -11.03 -28.56 -6.10
N LYS A 210 -10.29 -27.43 -5.98
CA LYS A 210 -8.83 -27.40 -5.86
C LYS A 210 -8.35 -27.21 -4.41
N CYS A 211 -9.30 -27.13 -3.44
CA CYS A 211 -8.99 -26.80 -2.08
C CYS A 211 -8.57 -28.03 -1.26
N PRO A 212 -7.39 -28.01 -0.60
CA PRO A 212 -6.94 -29.13 0.24
C PRO A 212 -7.85 -29.38 1.45
N ALA A 213 -8.59 -28.35 1.90
CA ALA A 213 -9.51 -28.44 3.03
C ALA A 213 -10.94 -28.88 2.65
N ARG A 214 -11.24 -29.11 1.37
CA ARG A 214 -12.60 -29.36 0.87
C ARG A 214 -13.35 -30.44 1.67
N ALA A 215 -12.68 -31.54 1.98
CA ALA A 215 -13.30 -32.69 2.62
C ALA A 215 -13.86 -32.41 4.03
N PHE A 216 -13.29 -31.42 4.72
CA PHE A 216 -13.67 -31.06 6.09
C PHE A 216 -14.03 -29.58 6.26
N CYS A 217 -14.11 -28.80 5.20
CA CYS A 217 -14.46 -27.38 5.24
C CYS A 217 -15.94 -27.21 5.59
N ALA A 218 -16.24 -26.66 6.78
CA ALA A 218 -17.61 -26.47 7.25
C ALA A 218 -18.44 -25.57 6.30
N ALA A 219 -17.85 -24.51 5.74
CA ALA A 219 -18.54 -23.64 4.80
C ALA A 219 -18.92 -24.37 3.51
N TYR A 220 -18.06 -25.25 3.01
CA TYR A 220 -18.35 -26.04 1.79
C TYR A 220 -19.43 -27.07 2.04
N GLN A 221 -19.37 -27.79 3.18
CA GLN A 221 -20.33 -28.84 3.53
C GLN A 221 -21.74 -28.30 3.83
N ASN A 222 -21.84 -27.02 4.23
CA ASN A 222 -23.11 -26.39 4.59
C ASN A 222 -23.56 -25.30 3.59
N ASP A 223 -23.00 -25.23 2.38
CA ASP A 223 -23.31 -24.24 1.35
C ASP A 223 -23.19 -22.77 1.83
N MET A 224 -22.17 -22.48 2.65
CA MET A 224 -21.95 -21.15 3.26
C MET A 224 -20.73 -20.41 2.68
N THR A 225 -20.17 -20.86 1.57
CA THR A 225 -18.95 -20.27 1.01
C THR A 225 -19.12 -18.85 0.49
N ASP A 226 -20.31 -18.44 0.10
CA ASP A 226 -20.68 -17.12 -0.38
C ASP A 226 -21.01 -16.14 0.74
N VAL A 227 -21.48 -16.64 1.89
CA VAL A 227 -21.83 -15.82 3.07
C VAL A 227 -20.68 -15.66 4.06
N LEU A 228 -19.70 -16.56 4.05
CA LEU A 228 -18.52 -16.48 4.91
C LEU A 228 -17.30 -15.96 4.14
N PRO A 229 -16.46 -15.12 4.77
CA PRO A 229 -16.54 -14.61 6.14
C PRO A 229 -17.54 -13.46 6.26
N VAL A 230 -18.18 -13.35 7.41
CA VAL A 230 -19.03 -12.19 7.74
C VAL A 230 -18.15 -10.96 7.97
N ARG A 231 -18.55 -9.83 7.38
CA ARG A 231 -17.91 -8.52 7.56
C ARG A 231 -18.96 -7.45 7.70
N ALA A 232 -18.83 -6.60 8.70
CA ALA A 232 -19.66 -5.41 8.81
C ALA A 232 -19.49 -4.49 7.60
N ALA A 233 -20.56 -3.84 7.20
CA ALA A 233 -20.55 -2.85 6.12
C ALA A 233 -19.58 -1.71 6.47
N LYS A 234 -18.78 -1.30 5.47
CA LYS A 234 -17.89 -0.15 5.62
C LYS A 234 -18.70 1.14 5.67
N LYS A 235 -18.29 2.07 6.54
CA LYS A 235 -18.83 3.43 6.51
C LYS A 235 -18.57 4.09 5.15
N PRO A 236 -19.50 4.91 4.63
CA PRO A 236 -19.27 5.65 3.40
C PRO A 236 -18.07 6.59 3.57
N ARG A 237 -17.33 6.80 2.46
CA ARG A 237 -16.21 7.74 2.45
C ARG A 237 -16.74 9.18 2.44
N ARG A 238 -15.99 10.09 3.05
CA ARG A 238 -16.21 11.53 2.90
C ARG A 238 -15.71 11.94 1.51
N VAL A 239 -16.50 12.71 0.78
CA VAL A 239 -16.08 13.33 -0.48
C VAL A 239 -15.56 14.74 -0.18
N GLU A 240 -14.39 15.07 -0.71
CA GLU A 240 -13.79 16.41 -0.64
C GLU A 240 -13.57 16.93 -2.06
N GLU A 241 -14.15 18.07 -2.35
CA GLU A 241 -13.88 18.79 -3.60
C GLU A 241 -12.55 19.54 -3.49
N ARG A 242 -11.80 19.59 -4.60
CA ARG A 242 -10.51 20.31 -4.67
C ARG A 242 -10.31 20.96 -6.02
N THR A 243 -9.77 22.19 -5.97
CA THR A 243 -9.27 22.88 -7.15
C THR A 243 -7.76 22.78 -7.22
N VAL A 244 -7.24 22.22 -8.31
CA VAL A 244 -5.81 21.99 -8.57
C VAL A 244 -5.28 23.03 -9.57
N PHE A 245 -4.13 23.62 -9.28
CA PHE A 245 -3.50 24.64 -10.11
C PHE A 245 -2.25 24.09 -10.77
N LEU A 246 -2.22 24.13 -12.11
CA LEU A 246 -1.08 23.79 -12.95
C LEU A 246 -0.39 25.10 -13.32
N LEU A 247 0.43 25.62 -12.41
CA LEU A 247 1.07 26.93 -12.58
C LEU A 247 2.41 26.74 -13.27
N VAL A 248 2.59 27.39 -14.42
CA VAL A 248 3.82 27.32 -15.19
C VAL A 248 4.44 28.71 -15.32
N ARG A 249 5.78 28.77 -15.25
CA ARG A 249 6.58 29.98 -15.40
C ARG A 249 7.96 29.63 -15.92
N ASP A 250 8.40 30.28 -16.98
CA ASP A 250 9.74 30.12 -17.57
C ASP A 250 10.11 28.64 -17.82
N GLY A 251 9.15 27.86 -18.36
CA GLY A 251 9.35 26.42 -18.64
C GLY A 251 9.38 25.53 -17.37
N ARG A 252 9.00 26.04 -16.20
CA ARG A 252 8.97 25.32 -14.93
C ARG A 252 7.56 25.17 -14.41
N LEU A 253 7.30 24.12 -13.64
CA LEU A 253 6.03 23.83 -12.99
C LEU A 253 6.12 24.08 -11.49
N ALA A 254 5.13 24.77 -10.92
CA ALA A 254 5.07 24.96 -9.49
C ALA A 254 4.70 23.67 -8.77
N LEU A 255 5.50 23.29 -7.80
CA LEU A 255 5.22 22.24 -6.83
C LEU A 255 5.20 22.81 -5.42
N ARG A 256 4.37 22.24 -4.55
CA ARG A 256 4.32 22.57 -3.12
C ARG A 256 4.61 21.33 -2.30
N LYS A 257 5.44 21.46 -1.27
CA LYS A 257 5.68 20.36 -0.33
C LYS A 257 4.55 20.30 0.70
N ARG A 258 3.94 19.13 0.84
CA ARG A 258 2.88 18.93 1.83
C ARG A 258 3.43 18.95 3.25
N PRO A 259 2.60 19.34 4.24
CA PRO A 259 2.99 19.28 5.64
C PRO A 259 3.48 17.89 6.06
N ALA A 260 4.31 17.84 7.09
CA ALA A 260 4.87 16.57 7.62
C ALA A 260 3.82 15.65 8.27
N LYS A 261 2.57 16.11 8.42
CA LYS A 261 1.45 15.34 9.00
C LYS A 261 0.24 15.38 8.07
N GLY A 262 -0.62 14.36 8.17
CA GLY A 262 -1.86 14.26 7.40
C GLY A 262 -1.72 13.40 6.13
N LEU A 263 -2.73 13.50 5.27
CA LEU A 263 -2.79 12.72 4.03
C LEU A 263 -1.67 13.14 3.08
N LEU A 264 -0.94 12.16 2.50
CA LEU A 264 0.18 12.38 1.60
C LEU A 264 1.31 13.25 2.20
N ALA A 265 1.51 13.19 3.52
CA ALA A 265 2.46 14.02 4.25
C ALA A 265 3.87 13.99 3.63
N GLY A 266 4.53 15.16 3.54
CA GLY A 266 5.91 15.33 3.08
C GLY A 266 6.15 15.08 1.58
N LEU A 267 5.13 14.72 0.81
CA LEU A 267 5.24 14.54 -0.64
C LEU A 267 5.11 15.86 -1.39
N TRP A 268 5.55 15.88 -2.62
CA TRP A 268 5.31 16.99 -3.53
C TRP A 268 3.91 16.91 -4.12
N GLU A 269 3.25 18.04 -4.27
CA GLU A 269 1.93 18.16 -4.90
C GLU A 269 1.87 19.35 -5.83
N LEU A 270 0.94 19.34 -6.76
CA LEU A 270 0.53 20.55 -7.44
C LEU A 270 -0.21 21.45 -6.44
N PRO A 271 0.00 22.80 -6.48
CA PRO A 271 -0.77 23.72 -5.64
C PRO A 271 -2.26 23.44 -5.75
N ASN A 272 -2.94 23.32 -4.64
CA ASN A 272 -4.37 23.05 -4.60
C ASN A 272 -5.04 23.60 -3.35
N VAL A 273 -6.33 23.82 -3.42
CA VAL A 273 -7.17 24.29 -2.30
C VAL A 273 -8.45 23.45 -2.21
N PRO A 274 -9.09 23.41 -1.03
CA PRO A 274 -10.42 22.83 -0.88
C PRO A 274 -11.47 23.61 -1.70
N GLY A 275 -12.49 22.89 -2.17
CA GLY A 275 -13.63 23.41 -2.90
C GLY A 275 -13.49 23.37 -4.41
N ASN A 276 -14.63 23.47 -5.08
CA ASN A 276 -14.77 23.57 -6.53
C ASN A 276 -14.87 25.06 -6.89
N LEU A 277 -13.72 25.73 -7.11
CA LEU A 277 -13.67 27.14 -7.43
C LEU A 277 -13.99 27.38 -8.91
N ASP A 278 -14.80 28.39 -9.19
CA ASP A 278 -14.89 28.97 -10.52
C ASP A 278 -13.64 29.81 -10.89
N GLU A 279 -13.60 30.34 -12.07
CA GLU A 279 -12.46 31.14 -12.57
C GLU A 279 -12.18 32.36 -11.68
N ALA A 280 -13.23 33.02 -11.17
CA ALA A 280 -13.08 34.17 -10.29
C ALA A 280 -12.48 33.78 -8.92
N GLY A 281 -12.94 32.69 -8.32
CA GLY A 281 -12.39 32.13 -7.09
C GLY A 281 -10.94 31.64 -7.28
N ALA A 282 -10.64 31.07 -8.43
CA ALA A 282 -9.29 30.66 -8.77
C ALA A 282 -8.34 31.87 -8.91
N ALA A 283 -8.78 32.95 -9.56
CA ALA A 283 -8.00 34.20 -9.67
C ALA A 283 -7.73 34.84 -8.29
N ILE A 284 -8.73 34.86 -7.41
CA ILE A 284 -8.58 35.33 -6.03
C ILE A 284 -7.53 34.49 -5.28
N THR A 285 -7.57 33.17 -5.46
CA THR A 285 -6.61 32.24 -4.83
C THR A 285 -5.17 32.52 -5.29
N LEU A 286 -4.96 32.76 -6.60
CA LEU A 286 -3.66 33.16 -7.13
C LEU A 286 -3.17 34.47 -6.50
N ALA A 287 -4.05 35.47 -6.41
CA ALA A 287 -3.70 36.76 -5.79
C ALA A 287 -3.30 36.61 -4.32
N GLN A 288 -3.97 35.73 -3.56
CA GLN A 288 -3.60 35.40 -2.18
C GLN A 288 -2.20 34.76 -2.08
N TRP A 289 -1.77 34.05 -3.12
CA TRP A 289 -0.43 33.48 -3.21
C TRP A 289 0.60 34.47 -3.78
N GLY A 290 0.25 35.70 -4.02
CA GLY A 290 1.13 36.71 -4.62
C GLY A 290 1.38 36.50 -6.11
N LEU A 291 0.49 35.75 -6.77
CA LEU A 291 0.59 35.39 -8.19
C LEU A 291 -0.56 36.01 -8.98
N THR A 292 -0.29 36.24 -10.26
CA THR A 292 -1.31 36.62 -11.25
C THR A 292 -1.19 35.72 -12.47
N ALA A 293 -2.26 35.64 -13.26
CA ALA A 293 -2.28 34.96 -14.54
C ALA A 293 -3.20 35.71 -15.50
N ARG A 294 -2.81 35.80 -16.79
CA ARG A 294 -3.65 36.44 -17.81
C ARG A 294 -4.88 35.62 -18.15
N THR A 295 -4.73 34.30 -18.14
CA THR A 295 -5.81 33.36 -18.44
C THR A 295 -5.73 32.17 -17.48
N LEU A 296 -6.89 31.69 -17.10
CA LEU A 296 -7.07 30.43 -16.36
C LEU A 296 -7.78 29.44 -17.31
N THR A 297 -7.04 28.48 -17.82
CA THR A 297 -7.60 27.50 -18.75
C THR A 297 -8.10 26.30 -17.93
N PRO A 298 -9.40 26.00 -17.92
CA PRO A 298 -9.92 24.82 -17.24
C PRO A 298 -9.27 23.54 -17.81
N VAL A 299 -8.87 22.64 -16.95
CA VAL A 299 -8.44 21.29 -17.28
C VAL A 299 -9.42 20.28 -16.67
N GLY A 300 -9.54 19.11 -17.28
CA GLY A 300 -10.57 18.14 -16.94
C GLY A 300 -10.65 17.77 -15.46
N ALA A 301 -11.73 17.11 -15.08
CA ALA A 301 -11.95 16.60 -13.74
C ALA A 301 -11.24 15.25 -13.53
N ALA A 302 -10.84 14.98 -12.29
CA ALA A 302 -10.29 13.70 -11.88
C ALA A 302 -10.73 13.32 -10.47
N LYS A 303 -10.91 12.03 -10.22
CA LYS A 303 -11.23 11.50 -8.89
C LYS A 303 -10.11 10.64 -8.37
N HIS A 304 -9.87 10.75 -7.08
CA HIS A 304 -8.94 9.84 -6.41
C HIS A 304 -9.53 9.33 -5.09
N ILE A 305 -9.47 8.00 -4.92
CA ILE A 305 -10.09 7.31 -3.78
C ILE A 305 -9.00 6.87 -2.80
N PHE A 306 -9.03 7.44 -1.59
CA PHE A 306 -8.25 6.98 -0.46
C PHE A 306 -9.08 6.04 0.43
N SER A 307 -8.50 5.51 1.49
CA SER A 307 -9.20 4.58 2.40
C SER A 307 -10.46 5.19 3.03
N HIS A 308 -10.43 6.46 3.41
CA HIS A 308 -11.47 7.13 4.21
C HIS A 308 -12.00 8.43 3.58
N VAL A 309 -11.41 8.90 2.48
CA VAL A 309 -11.81 10.09 1.76
C VAL A 309 -11.70 9.87 0.26
N GLU A 310 -12.56 10.50 -0.50
CA GLU A 310 -12.51 10.61 -1.95
C GLU A 310 -12.29 12.07 -2.32
N TRP A 311 -11.29 12.35 -3.16
CA TRP A 311 -11.12 13.67 -3.74
C TRP A 311 -11.80 13.73 -5.10
N ASP A 312 -12.72 14.70 -5.25
CA ASP A 312 -13.30 15.11 -6.52
C ASP A 312 -12.60 16.40 -6.93
N MET A 313 -11.81 16.34 -7.99
CA MET A 313 -10.88 17.38 -8.35
C MET A 313 -11.20 17.94 -9.73
N HIS A 314 -11.00 19.24 -9.89
CA HIS A 314 -10.89 19.91 -11.18
C HIS A 314 -9.70 20.86 -11.12
N GLY A 315 -9.26 21.38 -12.26
CA GLY A 315 -8.04 22.18 -12.25
C GLY A 315 -8.03 23.30 -13.26
N TYR A 316 -7.07 24.21 -13.06
CA TYR A 316 -6.76 25.29 -13.97
C TYR A 316 -5.27 25.26 -14.35
N LEU A 317 -4.99 25.38 -15.64
CA LEU A 317 -3.66 25.62 -16.17
C LEU A 317 -3.47 27.14 -16.38
N ALA A 318 -2.36 27.67 -15.90
CA ALA A 318 -2.07 29.10 -16.00
C ALA A 318 -0.57 29.40 -16.14
N ALA A 319 -0.24 30.33 -17.04
CA ALA A 319 1.07 30.99 -17.04
C ALA A 319 1.07 32.02 -15.89
N ALA A 320 1.80 31.73 -14.83
CA ALA A 320 1.81 32.55 -13.61
C ALA A 320 2.94 33.56 -13.62
N GLU A 321 2.62 34.77 -13.20
CA GLU A 321 3.56 35.87 -12.95
C GLU A 321 3.57 36.22 -11.46
N GLY A 322 4.67 36.72 -10.93
CA GLY A 322 4.81 37.05 -9.50
C GLY A 322 5.72 36.10 -8.74
N GLU A 323 5.84 36.27 -7.43
CA GLU A 323 6.72 35.48 -6.58
C GLU A 323 5.95 34.81 -5.45
N ASN A 324 6.27 33.55 -5.20
CA ASN A 324 5.81 32.79 -4.06
C ASN A 324 6.93 31.88 -3.59
N ASN A 325 7.40 32.07 -2.37
CA ASN A 325 8.51 31.31 -1.78
C ASN A 325 8.10 29.92 -1.24
N GLU A 326 6.80 29.63 -1.18
CA GLU A 326 6.31 28.33 -0.76
C GLU A 326 6.33 27.30 -1.92
N PHE A 327 6.47 27.78 -3.17
CA PHE A 327 6.48 26.94 -4.36
C PHE A 327 7.90 26.68 -4.86
N LEU A 328 8.20 25.44 -5.10
CA LEU A 328 9.34 25.03 -5.92
C LEU A 328 8.96 25.14 -7.38
N TRP A 329 9.61 26.01 -8.13
CA TRP A 329 9.50 26.07 -9.56
C TRP A 329 10.43 25.02 -10.19
N ALA A 330 9.89 23.83 -10.39
CA ALA A 330 10.63 22.64 -10.82
C ALA A 330 10.81 22.60 -12.33
N ASP A 331 12.03 22.43 -12.76
CA ASP A 331 12.40 22.12 -14.15
C ASP A 331 12.31 20.61 -14.43
N GLY A 332 12.65 20.18 -15.63
CA GLY A 332 12.54 18.78 -16.04
C GLY A 332 13.28 17.81 -15.13
N ALA A 333 14.47 18.15 -14.64
CA ALA A 333 15.26 17.31 -13.73
C ALA A 333 14.62 17.23 -12.34
N ALA A 334 14.17 18.38 -11.80
CA ALA A 334 13.48 18.43 -10.51
C ALA A 334 12.14 17.70 -10.55
N LEU A 335 11.37 17.80 -11.65
CA LEU A 335 10.12 17.06 -11.86
C LEU A 335 10.34 15.54 -11.91
N GLN A 336 11.42 15.08 -12.52
CA GLN A 336 11.78 13.66 -12.53
C GLN A 336 12.19 13.14 -11.15
N ALA A 337 12.86 13.96 -10.35
CA ALA A 337 13.27 13.61 -9.00
C ALA A 337 12.12 13.65 -7.98
N ALA A 338 11.12 14.53 -8.19
CA ALA A 338 9.99 14.68 -7.29
C ALA A 338 9.09 13.43 -7.25
N ALA A 339 8.77 12.95 -6.05
CA ALA A 339 7.77 11.91 -5.86
C ALA A 339 6.37 12.53 -5.85
N ILE A 340 5.61 12.33 -6.93
CA ILE A 340 4.27 12.86 -7.11
C ILE A 340 3.23 11.78 -6.79
N PRO A 341 2.33 12.00 -5.82
CA PRO A 341 1.26 11.06 -5.52
C PRO A 341 0.38 10.77 -6.73
N SER A 342 -0.07 9.53 -6.85
CA SER A 342 -0.98 9.10 -7.93
C SER A 342 -2.27 9.92 -7.99
N ALA A 343 -2.68 10.54 -6.88
CA ALA A 343 -3.83 11.46 -6.84
C ALA A 343 -3.69 12.64 -7.81
N PHE A 344 -2.48 13.13 -8.03
CA PHE A 344 -2.21 14.26 -8.91
C PHE A 344 -1.72 13.85 -10.30
N ARG A 345 -1.60 12.56 -10.61
CA ARG A 345 -0.99 12.06 -11.85
C ARG A 345 -1.63 12.66 -13.11
N TYR A 346 -2.96 12.68 -13.17
CA TYR A 346 -3.68 13.27 -14.31
C TYR A 346 -3.27 14.72 -14.60
N TYR A 347 -3.23 15.55 -13.57
CA TYR A 347 -2.88 16.97 -13.68
C TYR A 347 -1.39 17.17 -13.94
N PHE A 348 -0.55 16.38 -13.30
CA PHE A 348 0.90 16.41 -13.50
C PHE A 348 1.26 16.07 -14.97
N ASP A 349 0.72 14.97 -15.50
CA ASP A 349 0.96 14.56 -16.88
C ASP A 349 0.41 15.59 -17.88
N THR A 350 -0.71 16.25 -17.52
CA THR A 350 -1.26 17.35 -18.34
C THR A 350 -0.31 18.55 -18.38
N ALA A 351 0.23 18.95 -17.23
CA ALA A 351 1.19 20.07 -17.15
C ALA A 351 2.49 19.75 -17.91
N VAL A 352 3.03 18.54 -17.76
CA VAL A 352 4.26 18.11 -18.45
C VAL A 352 4.08 18.09 -19.95
N ARG A 353 2.95 17.58 -20.45
CA ARG A 353 2.64 17.61 -21.89
C ARG A 353 2.53 19.04 -22.42
N TRP A 354 1.92 19.94 -21.66
CA TRP A 354 1.82 21.35 -22.05
C TRP A 354 3.19 22.01 -22.11
N LEU A 355 4.05 21.79 -21.12
CA LEU A 355 5.43 22.31 -21.10
C LEU A 355 6.25 21.81 -22.32
N ALA A 356 6.14 20.51 -22.64
CA ALA A 356 6.84 19.93 -23.79
C ALA A 356 6.36 20.56 -25.13
N ALA A 357 5.06 20.82 -25.27
CA ALA A 357 4.49 21.47 -26.45
C ALA A 357 5.00 22.92 -26.64
N GLN A 358 5.23 23.66 -25.56
CA GLN A 358 5.77 25.01 -25.61
C GLN A 358 7.26 25.02 -26.01
N GLN A 359 8.03 24.03 -25.58
CA GLN A 359 9.45 23.90 -25.96
C GLN A 359 9.64 23.48 -27.44
N GLY A 360 8.77 22.60 -27.95
CA GLY A 360 8.79 22.19 -29.38
C GLY A 360 8.28 23.23 -30.36
N GLY A 361 7.51 24.22 -29.89
CA GLY A 361 7.01 25.33 -30.73
C GLY A 361 8.03 26.46 -30.98
N THR A 362 9.15 26.49 -30.26
CA THR A 362 10.19 27.50 -30.44
C THR A 362 11.17 27.20 -31.58
N ASP A 363 11.13 25.98 -32.14
CA ASP A 363 12.05 25.56 -33.25
C ASP A 363 11.47 25.79 -34.65
N HIS A 364 10.24 26.30 -34.79
CA HIS A 364 9.60 26.59 -36.10
C HIS A 364 9.31 28.07 -36.35
N GLY A 365 9.99 28.97 -35.65
CA GLY A 365 9.79 30.44 -35.75
C GLY A 365 10.88 31.21 -36.54
N THR A 366 11.63 30.56 -37.45
CA THR A 366 12.56 31.31 -38.31
C THR A 366 12.54 30.75 -39.74
N ALA A 367 11.38 30.84 -40.40
CA ALA A 367 11.31 30.84 -41.88
C ALA A 367 9.93 31.34 -42.27
N LEU A 368 9.85 32.62 -42.56
CA LEU A 368 9.05 33.27 -43.61
C LEU A 368 8.79 34.72 -43.23
N LEU A 369 9.63 35.52 -43.73
CA LEU A 369 9.71 36.79 -44.42
C LEU A 369 10.87 37.60 -43.98
#